data_10b61fd0f12ad8a15eb6bd8d2dd94fe5
#
_entry.id   10b61fd0f12ad8a15eb6bd8d2dd94fe5
#
_cell.length_a   1.000
_cell.length_b   1.000
_cell.length_c   1.000
_cell.angle_alpha   90.00
_cell.angle_beta   90.00
_cell.angle_gamma   90.00
#
_symmetry.space_group_name_H-M   'P 1'
#
loop_
_entity.id
_entity.type
_entity.pdbx_description
1 polymer ?
#
loop_
_entity_poly.entity_id
_entity_poly.type
_entity_poly.pdbx_seq_one_letter_code
_entity_poly.pdbx_strand_id
1 'polypeptide(L)'
;MEYSSRRVSCCVALAAVLLLSSRTLGGAAGGAPRRLLQISEAQQFVVPQTHLRAIYGLHPLKWSSDLADLATRWADQYKGDCAAASAAGGVNVFRGYGGEAWQPSDAVAAWAEEAQHYDYGANACAAGKECGHYKQMMWRDSTQVGCATVTCSSGETLMACHYEPQGNIMGQKPF
;
A
#
# COMPACT_ATOMS: atom_id res chain seq x y z
N MET A 1 -20.87 -12.37 30.91
CA MET A 1 -21.98 -11.49 30.52
C MET A 1 -22.34 -11.84 29.09
N GLU A 2 -23.44 -12.58 28.96
CA GLU A 2 -23.92 -13.07 27.67
C GLU A 2 -24.66 -11.95 26.93
N TYR A 3 -24.32 -11.75 25.65
CA TYR A 3 -25.02 -10.81 24.78
C TYR A 3 -26.03 -11.59 23.92
N SER A 4 -27.30 -11.50 24.31
CA SER A 4 -28.44 -12.18 23.68
C SER A 4 -28.77 -11.53 22.34
N SER A 5 -28.69 -12.33 21.26
CA SER A 5 -29.13 -11.98 19.89
C SER A 5 -30.66 -12.04 19.79
N ARG A 6 -31.33 -10.90 19.61
CA ARG A 6 -32.74 -10.85 19.25
C ARG A 6 -32.90 -10.85 17.74
N ARG A 7 -33.41 -11.94 17.20
CA ARG A 7 -33.93 -12.03 15.82
C ARG A 7 -35.25 -11.30 15.73
N VAL A 8 -35.32 -10.28 14.88
CA VAL A 8 -36.58 -9.65 14.48
C VAL A 8 -37.08 -10.35 13.23
N SER A 9 -38.18 -11.09 13.39
CA SER A 9 -38.94 -11.73 12.30
C SER A 9 -39.86 -10.68 11.69
N CYS A 10 -39.70 -10.33 10.42
CA CYS A 10 -40.61 -9.44 9.72
C CYS A 10 -41.44 -10.25 8.71
N CYS A 11 -42.74 -10.22 8.93
CA CYS A 11 -43.75 -10.95 8.18
C CYS A 11 -43.85 -10.48 6.72
N VAL A 12 -43.87 -11.46 5.81
CA VAL A 12 -44.12 -11.25 4.38
C VAL A 12 -45.63 -11.12 4.18
N ALA A 13 -46.10 -9.96 3.71
CA ALA A 13 -47.44 -9.77 3.19
C ALA A 13 -47.39 -9.86 1.65
N LEU A 14 -48.05 -10.92 1.11
CA LEU A 14 -48.32 -11.08 -0.32
C LEU A 14 -49.40 -10.10 -0.73
N ALA A 15 -49.14 -9.19 -1.64
CA ALA A 15 -50.11 -8.45 -2.40
C ALA A 15 -49.91 -8.73 -3.89
N ALA A 16 -50.88 -9.48 -4.46
CA ALA A 16 -51.00 -9.67 -5.89
C ALA A 16 -51.54 -8.40 -6.55
N VAL A 17 -50.85 -7.85 -7.52
CA VAL A 17 -51.33 -6.75 -8.37
C VAL A 17 -51.16 -7.11 -9.84
N LEU A 18 -52.25 -6.97 -10.54
CA LEU A 18 -52.60 -7.23 -11.90
C LEU A 18 -51.63 -6.70 -12.96
N LEU A 19 -51.42 -7.53 -13.98
CA LEU A 19 -50.76 -7.24 -15.25
C LEU A 19 -51.53 -6.15 -16.04
N LEU A 20 -50.90 -5.01 -16.22
CA LEU A 20 -51.26 -4.06 -17.28
C LEU A 20 -50.03 -3.95 -18.22
N SER A 21 -50.20 -4.52 -19.43
CA SER A 21 -49.20 -4.45 -20.49
C SER A 21 -49.14 -3.05 -21.07
N SER A 22 -48.18 -2.25 -20.68
CA SER A 22 -47.83 -1.05 -21.39
C SER A 22 -46.48 -1.29 -22.12
N ARG A 23 -46.58 -1.42 -23.47
CA ARG A 23 -45.41 -1.39 -24.35
C ARG A 23 -44.83 0.02 -24.35
N THR A 24 -43.80 0.24 -23.57
CA THR A 24 -42.95 1.42 -23.72
C THR A 24 -41.79 1.07 -24.64
N LEU A 25 -41.68 1.85 -25.72
CA LEU A 25 -40.52 1.83 -26.62
C LEU A 25 -39.25 2.04 -25.77
N GLY A 26 -38.46 0.98 -25.63
CA GLY A 26 -37.16 1.03 -24.96
C GLY A 26 -36.16 1.78 -25.81
N GLY A 27 -35.94 3.04 -25.49
CA GLY A 27 -34.69 3.71 -25.89
C GLY A 27 -33.53 3.03 -25.13
N ALA A 28 -32.73 2.26 -25.87
CA ALA A 28 -31.46 1.74 -25.36
C ALA A 28 -30.51 2.90 -25.12
N ALA A 29 -30.57 3.50 -23.93
CA ALA A 29 -29.48 4.33 -23.45
C ALA A 29 -28.28 3.41 -23.22
N GLY A 30 -27.44 3.27 -24.23
CA GLY A 30 -26.15 2.60 -24.14
C GLY A 30 -25.26 3.35 -23.16
N GLY A 31 -25.42 3.07 -21.88
CA GLY A 31 -24.48 3.50 -20.85
C GLY A 31 -23.16 2.79 -21.13
N ALA A 32 -22.17 3.54 -21.62
CA ALA A 32 -20.82 3.03 -21.73
C ALA A 32 -20.43 2.44 -20.36
N PRO A 33 -19.82 1.23 -20.32
CA PRO A 33 -19.40 0.64 -19.05
C PRO A 33 -18.46 1.63 -18.39
N ARG A 34 -18.83 2.07 -17.18
CA ARG A 34 -17.99 2.92 -16.34
C ARG A 34 -16.75 2.08 -15.98
N ARG A 35 -15.72 2.21 -16.81
CA ARG A 35 -14.44 1.55 -16.58
C ARG A 35 -13.91 2.11 -15.25
N LEU A 36 -14.03 1.32 -14.21
CA LEU A 36 -13.34 1.61 -12.95
C LEU A 36 -11.87 1.74 -13.32
N LEU A 37 -11.29 2.93 -13.15
CA LEU A 37 -9.87 3.15 -13.32
C LEU A 37 -9.19 2.34 -12.23
N GLN A 38 -8.65 1.18 -12.58
CA GLN A 38 -7.80 0.41 -11.69
C GLN A 38 -6.52 1.22 -11.46
N ILE A 39 -6.27 1.54 -10.20
CA ILE A 39 -5.02 2.18 -9.78
C ILE A 39 -3.90 1.18 -10.06
N SER A 40 -2.88 1.60 -10.83
CA SER A 40 -1.74 0.74 -11.13
C SER A 40 -0.94 0.40 -9.87
N GLU A 41 -0.19 -0.70 -9.89
CA GLU A 41 0.69 -1.08 -8.79
C GLU A 41 1.65 0.05 -8.41
N ALA A 42 2.28 0.68 -9.41
CA ALA A 42 3.14 1.85 -9.21
C ALA A 42 2.42 2.99 -8.46
N GLN A 43 1.18 3.28 -8.82
CA GLN A 43 0.38 4.32 -8.15
C GLN A 43 0.05 3.93 -6.70
N GLN A 44 -0.19 2.66 -6.43
CA GLN A 44 -0.45 2.17 -5.07
C GLN A 44 0.77 2.35 -4.15
N PHE A 45 1.99 2.29 -4.68
CA PHE A 45 3.20 2.64 -3.93
C PHE A 45 3.41 4.15 -3.81
N VAL A 46 3.27 4.91 -4.92
CA VAL A 46 3.70 6.33 -4.97
C VAL A 46 2.70 7.27 -4.32
N VAL A 47 1.39 7.07 -4.57
CA VAL A 47 0.37 8.03 -4.15
C VAL A 47 0.32 8.20 -2.62
N PRO A 48 0.26 7.13 -1.80
CA PRO A 48 0.22 7.30 -0.35
C PRO A 48 1.52 7.89 0.22
N GLN A 49 2.69 7.55 -0.33
CA GLN A 49 3.95 8.17 0.07
C GLN A 49 3.97 9.67 -0.25
N THR A 50 3.53 10.05 -1.44
CA THR A 50 3.42 11.47 -1.85
C THR A 50 2.45 12.24 -0.95
N HIS A 51 1.31 11.64 -0.58
CA HIS A 51 0.38 12.24 0.37
C HIS A 51 1.02 12.49 1.73
N LEU A 52 1.71 11.49 2.27
CA LEU A 52 2.40 11.64 3.55
C LEU A 52 3.47 12.73 3.49
N ARG A 53 4.26 12.78 2.44
CA ARG A 53 5.30 13.80 2.20
C ARG A 53 4.70 15.20 2.11
N ALA A 54 3.55 15.36 1.46
CA ALA A 54 2.87 16.65 1.32
C ALA A 54 2.46 17.27 2.66
N ILE A 55 2.09 16.45 3.67
CA ILE A 55 1.77 16.93 5.01
C ILE A 55 2.95 17.70 5.64
N TYR A 56 4.17 17.33 5.29
CA TYR A 56 5.41 17.94 5.80
C TYR A 56 6.06 18.91 4.80
N GLY A 57 5.34 19.29 3.73
CA GLY A 57 5.84 20.21 2.71
C GLY A 57 7.00 19.68 1.87
N LEU A 58 7.15 18.36 1.80
CA LEU A 58 8.20 17.69 1.02
C LEU A 58 7.75 17.52 -0.43
N HIS A 59 8.72 17.54 -1.36
CA HIS A 59 8.45 17.28 -2.76
C HIS A 59 7.91 15.85 -2.99
N PRO A 60 6.98 15.66 -3.95
CA PRO A 60 6.46 14.34 -4.28
C PRO A 60 7.56 13.44 -4.85
N LEU A 61 7.43 12.14 -4.61
CA LEU A 61 8.24 11.13 -5.28
C LEU A 61 7.70 10.87 -6.69
N LYS A 62 8.61 10.70 -7.65
CA LYS A 62 8.30 10.28 -9.02
C LYS A 62 8.62 8.80 -9.18
N TRP A 63 7.76 8.08 -9.90
CA TRP A 63 8.07 6.69 -10.25
C TRP A 63 9.25 6.62 -11.22
N SER A 64 10.17 5.69 -10.96
CA SER A 64 11.29 5.35 -11.82
C SER A 64 11.21 3.87 -12.19
N SER A 65 11.11 3.60 -13.52
CA SER A 65 11.15 2.23 -14.03
C SER A 65 12.48 1.54 -13.74
N ASP A 66 13.58 2.30 -13.81
CA ASP A 66 14.92 1.76 -13.57
C ASP A 66 15.08 1.30 -12.11
N LEU A 67 14.52 2.06 -11.16
CA LEU A 67 14.47 1.65 -9.75
C LEU A 67 13.50 0.48 -9.53
N ALA A 68 12.39 0.40 -10.26
CA ALA A 68 11.48 -0.73 -10.19
C ALA A 68 12.14 -2.02 -10.73
N ASP A 69 12.90 -1.93 -11.82
CA ASP A 69 13.70 -3.04 -12.33
C ASP A 69 14.80 -3.46 -11.34
N LEU A 70 15.43 -2.49 -10.65
CA LEU A 70 16.37 -2.77 -9.59
C LEU A 70 15.69 -3.48 -8.41
N ALA A 71 14.52 -3.01 -7.99
CA ALA A 71 13.73 -3.62 -6.91
C ALA A 71 13.33 -5.05 -7.28
N THR A 72 12.93 -5.28 -8.53
CA THR A 72 12.59 -6.63 -9.03
C THR A 72 13.80 -7.57 -8.94
N ARG A 73 14.95 -7.15 -9.48
CA ARG A 73 16.16 -7.97 -9.41
C ARG A 73 16.62 -8.24 -7.98
N TRP A 74 16.45 -7.27 -7.09
CA TRP A 74 16.75 -7.43 -5.68
C TRP A 74 15.79 -8.43 -5.03
N ALA A 75 14.49 -8.28 -5.20
CA ALA A 75 13.47 -9.13 -4.60
C ALA A 75 13.53 -10.58 -5.12
N ASP A 76 13.86 -10.78 -6.40
CA ASP A 76 14.03 -12.10 -7.01
C ASP A 76 15.11 -12.96 -6.33
N GLN A 77 16.13 -12.34 -5.76
CA GLN A 77 17.18 -13.06 -5.01
C GLN A 77 16.64 -13.72 -3.75
N TYR A 78 15.55 -13.23 -3.20
CA TYR A 78 14.95 -13.70 -1.96
C TYR A 78 13.70 -14.59 -2.17
N LYS A 79 13.29 -14.86 -3.40
CA LYS A 79 12.11 -15.70 -3.69
C LYS A 79 12.15 -17.07 -3.05
N GLY A 80 13.34 -17.64 -2.85
CA GLY A 80 13.53 -18.91 -2.17
C GLY A 80 13.35 -18.85 -0.66
N ASP A 81 13.72 -17.70 -0.07
CA ASP A 81 13.62 -17.44 1.37
C ASP A 81 13.41 -15.94 1.60
N CYS A 82 12.17 -15.52 1.63
CA CYS A 82 11.81 -14.13 1.87
C CYS A 82 12.14 -13.64 3.29
N ALA A 83 12.33 -14.54 4.24
CA ALA A 83 12.72 -14.17 5.60
C ALA A 83 14.15 -13.61 5.66
N ALA A 84 15.00 -13.97 4.71
CA ALA A 84 16.35 -13.43 4.60
C ALA A 84 16.42 -11.99 4.06
N ALA A 85 15.33 -11.49 3.44
CA ALA A 85 15.27 -10.12 2.95
C ALA A 85 15.29 -9.13 4.11
N SER A 86 16.19 -8.15 4.06
CA SER A 86 16.31 -7.13 5.09
C SER A 86 16.41 -5.73 4.49
N ALA A 87 15.95 -4.72 5.23
CA ALA A 87 15.96 -3.30 4.86
C ALA A 87 17.36 -2.67 4.95
N ALA A 88 18.38 -3.33 4.40
CA ALA A 88 19.74 -2.78 4.36
C ALA A 88 19.92 -1.84 3.16
N GLY A 89 20.70 -0.78 3.33
CA GLY A 89 21.11 0.07 2.21
C GLY A 89 20.02 0.92 1.59
N GLY A 90 19.05 1.42 2.38
CA GLY A 90 18.00 2.34 1.90
C GLY A 90 16.90 1.67 1.08
N VAL A 91 16.75 0.36 1.20
CA VAL A 91 15.63 -0.40 0.64
C VAL A 91 14.53 -0.51 1.67
N ASN A 92 13.33 -0.06 1.35
CA ASN A 92 12.17 -0.39 2.16
C ASN A 92 11.67 -1.79 1.80
N VAL A 93 11.46 -2.62 2.81
CA VAL A 93 11.04 -4.01 2.65
C VAL A 93 9.75 -4.27 3.43
N PHE A 94 8.81 -4.95 2.82
CA PHE A 94 7.59 -5.44 3.46
C PHE A 94 7.43 -6.94 3.20
N ARG A 95 7.04 -7.69 4.21
CA ARG A 95 6.71 -9.11 4.11
C ARG A 95 5.28 -9.36 4.57
N GLY A 96 4.45 -9.82 3.67
CA GLY A 96 3.07 -10.19 3.93
C GLY A 96 2.94 -11.71 4.12
N TYR A 97 2.37 -12.12 5.24
CA TYR A 97 2.19 -13.52 5.63
C TYR A 97 0.74 -13.98 5.42
N GLY A 98 0.51 -15.27 5.51
CA GLY A 98 -0.84 -15.84 5.60
C GLY A 98 -1.56 -16.08 4.27
N GLY A 99 -0.91 -15.91 3.12
CA GLY A 99 -1.52 -16.13 1.81
C GLY A 99 -2.62 -15.12 1.45
N GLU A 100 -2.68 -13.99 2.16
CA GLU A 100 -3.57 -12.89 1.85
C GLU A 100 -3.09 -12.13 0.61
N ALA A 101 -4.02 -11.49 -0.09
CA ALA A 101 -3.71 -10.67 -1.26
C ALA A 101 -3.22 -9.27 -0.84
N TRP A 102 -2.01 -9.21 -0.30
CA TRP A 102 -1.37 -7.96 0.10
C TRP A 102 -1.22 -6.99 -1.07
N GLN A 103 -1.57 -5.74 -0.82
CA GLN A 103 -1.47 -4.66 -1.81
C GLN A 103 -0.26 -3.76 -1.51
N PRO A 104 0.30 -3.08 -2.51
CA PRO A 104 1.37 -2.10 -2.28
C PRO A 104 1.04 -1.02 -1.26
N SER A 105 -0.23 -0.60 -1.19
CA SER A 105 -0.71 0.34 -0.18
C SER A 105 -0.57 -0.17 1.26
N ASP A 106 -0.65 -1.50 1.48
CA ASP A 106 -0.50 -2.10 2.81
C ASP A 106 0.95 -2.00 3.28
N ALA A 107 1.90 -2.22 2.36
CA ALA A 107 3.33 -2.02 2.64
C ALA A 107 3.61 -0.56 3.04
N VAL A 108 3.10 0.40 2.26
CA VAL A 108 3.29 1.83 2.56
C VAL A 108 2.64 2.22 3.88
N ALA A 109 1.46 1.67 4.21
CA ALA A 109 0.80 1.91 5.48
C ALA A 109 1.64 1.37 6.66
N ALA A 110 2.15 0.15 6.56
CA ALA A 110 3.01 -0.44 7.59
C ALA A 110 4.29 0.39 7.81
N TRP A 111 4.94 0.87 6.74
CA TRP A 111 6.11 1.75 6.86
C TRP A 111 5.74 3.12 7.45
N ALA A 112 4.55 3.65 7.16
CA ALA A 112 4.09 4.92 7.71
C ALA A 112 3.77 4.84 9.21
N GLU A 113 3.32 3.69 9.70
CA GLU A 113 3.05 3.45 11.12
C GLU A 113 4.31 3.59 11.99
N GLU A 114 5.50 3.41 11.44
CA GLU A 114 6.76 3.63 12.15
C GLU A 114 6.93 5.08 12.64
N ALA A 115 6.20 6.05 12.05
CA ALA A 115 6.21 7.45 12.47
C ALA A 115 5.95 7.63 13.96
N GLN A 116 5.07 6.79 14.55
CA GLN A 116 4.74 6.84 15.98
C GLN A 116 5.93 6.51 16.90
N HIS A 117 6.97 5.90 16.36
CA HIS A 117 8.16 5.47 17.07
C HIS A 117 9.37 6.37 16.84
N TYR A 118 9.25 7.34 15.93
CA TYR A 118 10.35 8.23 15.56
C TYR A 118 10.26 9.57 16.30
N ASP A 119 11.26 9.85 17.13
CA ASP A 119 11.45 11.16 17.73
C ASP A 119 12.28 12.04 16.79
N TYR A 120 11.61 13.01 16.16
CA TYR A 120 12.26 13.96 15.25
C TYR A 120 13.26 14.85 15.99
N GLY A 121 12.95 15.28 17.23
CA GLY A 121 13.83 16.14 18.03
C GLY A 121 15.18 15.49 18.27
N ALA A 122 15.15 14.27 18.77
CA ALA A 122 16.33 13.47 19.07
C ALA A 122 16.94 12.80 17.82
N ASN A 123 16.26 12.76 16.68
CA ASN A 123 16.58 11.93 15.50
C ASN A 123 16.78 10.46 15.90
N ALA A 124 15.91 9.94 16.71
CA ALA A 124 16.02 8.61 17.28
C ALA A 124 14.71 7.81 17.12
N CYS A 125 14.86 6.51 17.05
CA CYS A 125 13.76 5.57 17.12
C CYS A 125 13.58 5.06 18.55
N ALA A 126 12.35 4.81 18.97
CA ALA A 126 12.06 4.22 20.27
C ALA A 126 12.77 2.87 20.42
N ALA A 127 13.23 2.55 21.64
CA ALA A 127 13.99 1.34 21.91
C ALA A 127 13.24 0.07 21.46
N GLY A 128 13.90 -0.79 20.70
CA GLY A 128 13.36 -2.03 20.15
C GLY A 128 12.31 -1.84 19.05
N LYS A 129 12.20 -0.62 18.47
CA LYS A 129 11.33 -0.31 17.33
C LYS A 129 12.16 -0.01 16.09
N GLU A 130 11.51 -0.10 14.94
CA GLU A 130 12.07 0.30 13.65
C GLU A 130 11.45 1.61 13.20
N CYS A 131 12.23 2.46 12.54
CA CYS A 131 11.80 3.73 11.94
C CYS A 131 12.48 3.95 10.59
N GLY A 132 13.22 2.97 10.10
CA GLY A 132 14.02 3.10 8.90
C GLY A 132 13.19 3.28 7.64
N HIS A 133 12.07 2.56 7.54
CA HIS A 133 11.19 2.66 6.39
C HIS A 133 10.47 4.01 6.33
N TYR A 134 9.93 4.47 7.46
CA TYR A 134 9.33 5.80 7.56
C TYR A 134 10.34 6.90 7.21
N LYS A 135 11.54 6.87 7.81
CA LYS A 135 12.59 7.85 7.53
C LYS A 135 12.97 7.90 6.05
N GLN A 136 13.05 6.74 5.40
CA GLN A 136 13.35 6.66 3.97
C GLN A 136 12.23 7.28 3.11
N MET A 137 10.95 6.96 3.37
CA MET A 137 9.83 7.57 2.66
C MET A 137 9.81 9.10 2.82
N MET A 138 10.19 9.58 4.00
CA MET A 138 10.20 11.00 4.35
C MET A 138 11.51 11.69 4.02
N TRP A 139 12.47 11.00 3.41
CA TRP A 139 13.77 11.58 3.11
C TRP A 139 13.64 12.74 2.13
N ARG A 140 14.01 13.95 2.58
CA ARG A 140 13.81 15.20 1.82
C ARG A 140 14.39 15.12 0.42
N ASP A 141 15.62 14.63 0.31
CA ASP A 141 16.39 14.65 -0.92
C ASP A 141 15.99 13.53 -1.89
N SER A 142 15.26 12.51 -1.43
CA SER A 142 14.73 11.48 -2.33
C SER A 142 13.68 12.08 -3.25
N THR A 143 13.87 11.92 -4.54
CA THR A 143 12.99 12.45 -5.60
C THR A 143 12.32 11.38 -6.45
N GLN A 144 12.87 10.16 -6.42
CA GLN A 144 12.37 9.03 -7.20
C GLN A 144 12.22 7.79 -6.33
N VAL A 145 11.31 6.93 -6.73
CA VAL A 145 11.06 5.62 -6.11
C VAL A 145 10.67 4.62 -7.20
N GLY A 146 11.14 3.40 -7.06
CA GLY A 146 10.69 2.25 -7.85
C GLY A 146 10.59 1.03 -6.96
N CYS A 147 9.50 0.29 -7.12
CA CYS A 147 9.17 -0.83 -6.25
C CYS A 147 8.83 -2.08 -7.06
N ALA A 148 8.88 -3.23 -6.40
CA ALA A 148 8.48 -4.51 -6.94
C ALA A 148 7.75 -5.33 -5.89
N THR A 149 6.83 -6.18 -6.36
CA THR A 149 6.14 -7.20 -5.57
C THR A 149 6.48 -8.57 -6.14
N VAL A 150 6.88 -9.49 -5.29
CA VAL A 150 7.13 -10.90 -5.67
C VAL A 150 6.44 -11.84 -4.69
N THR A 151 6.06 -13.01 -5.18
CA THR A 151 5.57 -14.11 -4.35
C THR A 151 6.73 -15.08 -4.07
N CYS A 152 6.93 -15.40 -2.82
CA CYS A 152 7.95 -16.31 -2.33
C CYS A 152 7.55 -17.77 -2.51
N SER A 153 8.50 -18.67 -2.48
CA SER A 153 8.24 -20.13 -2.53
C SER A 153 7.35 -20.62 -1.38
N SER A 154 7.36 -19.92 -0.25
CA SER A 154 6.48 -20.16 0.92
C SER A 154 5.03 -19.67 0.73
N GLY A 155 4.73 -18.93 -0.35
CA GLY A 155 3.45 -18.26 -0.58
C GLY A 155 3.35 -16.88 0.07
N GLU A 156 4.37 -16.41 0.76
CA GLU A 156 4.45 -15.05 1.30
C GLU A 156 4.62 -14.02 0.18
N THR A 157 4.20 -12.78 0.45
CA THR A 157 4.43 -11.65 -0.44
C THR A 157 5.62 -10.84 0.06
N LEU A 158 6.60 -10.59 -0.80
CA LEU A 158 7.71 -9.69 -0.55
C LEU A 158 7.57 -8.46 -1.44
N MET A 159 7.58 -7.28 -0.84
CA MET A 159 7.60 -6.00 -1.54
C MET A 159 8.86 -5.23 -1.17
N ALA A 160 9.50 -4.61 -2.16
CA ALA A 160 10.70 -3.82 -1.96
C ALA A 160 10.61 -2.51 -2.73
N CYS A 161 11.08 -1.40 -2.13
CA CYS A 161 11.19 -0.10 -2.78
C CYS A 161 12.61 0.43 -2.67
N HIS A 162 13.18 0.86 -3.80
CA HIS A 162 14.43 1.61 -3.89
C HIS A 162 14.14 3.08 -4.12
N TYR A 163 15.01 3.95 -3.59
CA TYR A 163 14.86 5.40 -3.65
C TYR A 163 16.13 6.06 -4.21
N GLU A 164 15.93 7.17 -4.92
CA GLU A 164 17.04 7.96 -5.47
C GLU A 164 16.78 9.47 -5.22
N PRO A 165 17.75 10.19 -4.63
CA PRO A 165 18.87 9.68 -3.84
C PRO A 165 18.42 8.81 -2.66
N GLN A 166 19.26 7.85 -2.27
CA GLN A 166 19.04 7.03 -1.08
C GLN A 166 19.06 7.89 0.19
N GLY A 167 18.15 7.61 1.11
CA GLY A 167 18.09 8.25 2.42
C GLY A 167 18.77 7.44 3.54
N ASN A 168 18.29 7.68 4.74
CA ASN A 168 18.80 7.05 5.96
C ASN A 168 20.31 7.27 6.18
N ILE A 169 20.82 8.44 5.78
CA ILE A 169 22.21 8.84 6.03
C ILE A 169 22.41 9.00 7.53
N MET A 170 23.44 8.32 8.05
CA MET A 170 23.76 8.32 9.49
C MET A 170 23.92 9.76 10.02
N GLY A 171 23.29 10.07 11.13
CA GLY A 171 23.34 11.38 11.78
C GLY A 171 22.44 12.45 11.15
N GLN A 172 21.85 12.20 9.99
CA GLN A 172 20.96 13.16 9.34
C GLN A 172 19.49 12.88 9.67
N LYS A 173 18.70 13.96 9.73
CA LYS A 173 17.24 13.88 9.83
C LYS A 173 16.62 13.70 8.45
N PRO A 174 15.44 13.05 8.35
CA PRO A 174 14.80 12.84 7.05
C PRO A 174 14.29 14.13 6.40
N PHE A 175 13.89 15.15 7.20
CA PHE A 175 13.37 16.45 6.72
C PHE A 175 13.59 17.57 7.72
#